data_258609fa60b7106a05939a7066d41a6d
#
_entry.id   258609fa60b7106a05939a7066d41a6d
#
_cell.length_a   1.000
_cell.length_b   1.000
_cell.length_c   1.000
_cell.angle_alpha   90.00
_cell.angle_beta   90.00
_cell.angle_gamma   90.00
#
_symmetry.space_group_name_H-M   'P 1'
#
loop_
_entity.id
_entity.type
_entity.pdbx_description
1 polymer ?
#
loop_
_entity_poly.entity_id
_entity_poly.type
_entity_poly.pdbx_seq_one_letter_code
_entity_poly.pdbx_strand_id
1 'polypeptide(L)'
;MSHFIQTNRREFLFDTTRGVGGLALASMLADDGITRAASSTSLPDGLAHIAPRAKSVIWLFMVGGASHMETFDPKPALNKYAGVSIDKTPFSETLKNPFVDENVRIVVPDDANGHIWPKVYPLQVGYRKRGESGIEVSDWWPHLGECIDDLAVVRSMWTTDNNHGAQLQFHTGRHSLDGFFPTVGSWIHYGLGSLNDNLPQFIVMGTPIADCCGGQGAHGANYLGPEHNGV
;
A
#
# COMPACT_ATOMS: atom_id res chain seq x y z
N MET A 1 -24.36 21.67 -11.68
CA MET A 1 -23.70 21.44 -12.99
C MET A 1 -22.48 20.56 -12.72
N SER A 2 -22.63 19.27 -12.96
CA SER A 2 -21.54 18.28 -12.75
C SER A 2 -20.61 18.35 -13.96
N HIS A 3 -19.39 18.84 -13.73
CA HIS A 3 -18.32 18.67 -14.70
C HIS A 3 -17.90 17.19 -14.70
N PHE A 4 -18.37 16.43 -15.69
CA PHE A 4 -17.73 15.19 -16.06
C PHE A 4 -16.35 15.51 -16.63
N ILE A 5 -15.31 15.23 -15.88
CA ILE A 5 -13.93 15.26 -16.40
C ILE A 5 -13.83 14.09 -17.40
N GLN A 6 -13.88 14.41 -18.69
CA GLN A 6 -13.55 13.44 -19.73
C GLN A 6 -12.03 13.21 -19.71
N THR A 7 -11.59 12.29 -18.90
CA THR A 7 -10.23 11.75 -19.00
C THR A 7 -10.10 11.05 -20.35
N ASN A 8 -9.16 11.46 -21.16
CA ASN A 8 -8.88 10.76 -22.42
C ASN A 8 -8.20 9.42 -22.09
N ARG A 9 -8.24 8.46 -23.06
CA ARG A 9 -7.67 7.11 -22.88
C ARG A 9 -6.20 7.13 -22.44
N ARG A 10 -5.46 8.15 -22.80
CA ARG A 10 -4.04 8.31 -22.48
C ARG A 10 -3.85 8.76 -21.02
N GLU A 11 -4.69 9.65 -20.53
CA GLU A 11 -4.71 10.07 -19.11
C GLU A 11 -5.18 8.92 -18.22
N PHE A 12 -6.20 8.16 -18.65
CA PHE A 12 -6.63 6.96 -17.95
C PHE A 12 -5.50 5.93 -17.81
N LEU A 13 -4.77 5.65 -18.89
CA LEU A 13 -3.61 4.77 -18.84
C LEU A 13 -2.49 5.34 -17.96
N PHE A 14 -2.24 6.64 -18.02
CA PHE A 14 -1.21 7.29 -17.23
C PHE A 14 -1.52 7.28 -15.72
N ASP A 15 -2.77 7.48 -15.34
CA ASP A 15 -3.20 7.40 -13.94
C ASP A 15 -3.24 5.96 -13.41
N THR A 16 -3.51 4.99 -14.28
CA THR A 16 -3.42 3.56 -13.94
C THR A 16 -1.96 3.12 -13.77
N THR A 17 -1.01 3.78 -14.46
CA THR A 17 0.42 3.46 -14.40
C THR A 17 1.12 3.93 -13.13
N ARG A 18 0.50 4.72 -12.27
CA ARG A 18 1.09 5.16 -10.99
C ARG A 18 1.12 4.09 -9.90
N GLY A 19 0.58 2.91 -10.17
CA GLY A 19 0.57 1.76 -9.25
C GLY A 19 1.36 0.56 -9.78
N VAL A 20 1.34 -0.52 -9.01
CA VAL A 20 2.00 -1.80 -9.36
C VAL A 20 1.54 -2.36 -10.71
N GLY A 21 0.30 -2.09 -11.12
CA GLY A 21 -0.23 -2.43 -12.45
C GLY A 21 0.52 -1.76 -13.61
N GLY A 22 1.06 -0.56 -13.39
CA GLY A 22 1.89 0.12 -14.36
C GLY A 22 3.25 -0.53 -14.58
N LEU A 23 3.81 -1.14 -13.55
CA LEU A 23 5.05 -1.91 -13.68
C LEU A 23 4.87 -3.16 -14.53
N ALA A 24 3.73 -3.86 -14.36
CA ALA A 24 3.41 -5.03 -15.16
C ALA A 24 3.19 -4.66 -16.64
N LEU A 25 2.41 -3.61 -16.90
CA LEU A 25 2.16 -3.13 -18.25
C LEU A 25 3.44 -2.62 -18.94
N ALA A 26 4.29 -1.89 -18.21
CA ALA A 26 5.57 -1.43 -18.72
C ALA A 26 6.52 -2.60 -19.07
N SER A 27 6.51 -3.67 -18.27
CA SER A 27 7.27 -4.89 -18.55
C SER A 27 6.80 -5.58 -19.84
N MET A 28 5.47 -5.70 -20.04
CA MET A 28 4.90 -6.28 -21.27
C MET A 28 5.23 -5.46 -22.51
N LEU A 29 5.10 -4.13 -22.44
CA LEU A 29 5.45 -3.23 -23.55
C LEU A 29 6.96 -3.26 -23.87
N ALA A 30 7.80 -3.55 -22.89
CA ALA A 30 9.24 -3.74 -23.09
C ALA A 30 9.55 -5.04 -23.83
N ASP A 31 8.85 -6.13 -23.52
CA ASP A 31 8.99 -7.44 -24.18
C ASP A 31 8.52 -7.40 -25.63
N ASP A 32 7.44 -6.70 -25.92
CA ASP A 32 6.91 -6.52 -27.28
C ASP A 32 7.79 -5.59 -28.17
N GLY A 33 8.90 -5.08 -27.65
CA GLY A 33 9.83 -4.24 -28.38
C GLY A 33 9.32 -2.82 -28.69
N ILE A 34 8.13 -2.46 -28.24
CA ILE A 34 7.50 -1.15 -28.50
C ILE A 34 8.27 -0.01 -27.84
N THR A 35 9.05 -0.30 -26.80
CA THR A 35 9.85 0.67 -26.06
C THR A 35 11.29 0.84 -26.58
N ARG A 36 11.71 0.06 -27.56
CA ARG A 36 13.08 0.12 -28.11
C ARG A 36 13.36 1.28 -29.08
N ALA A 37 12.35 2.06 -29.42
CA ALA A 37 12.48 3.14 -30.42
C ALA A 37 12.99 4.48 -29.89
N ALA A 38 13.27 4.61 -28.60
CA ALA A 38 13.77 5.85 -28.01
C ALA A 38 15.16 5.66 -27.43
N SER A 39 16.18 5.89 -28.26
CA SER A 39 17.57 6.08 -27.79
C SER A 39 17.74 7.45 -27.12
N SER A 40 17.01 7.68 -26.05
CA SER A 40 17.28 8.80 -25.13
C SER A 40 17.71 8.25 -23.77
N THR A 41 18.73 8.83 -23.22
CA THR A 41 19.39 8.46 -21.95
C THR A 41 18.52 8.59 -20.70
N SER A 42 17.24 8.87 -20.84
CA SER A 42 16.24 8.82 -19.77
C SER A 42 15.23 7.72 -20.07
N LEU A 43 15.19 6.69 -19.22
CA LEU A 43 14.10 5.72 -19.25
C LEU A 43 12.77 6.44 -19.09
N PRO A 44 11.71 6.06 -19.84
CA PRO A 44 10.37 6.59 -19.61
C PRO A 44 9.97 6.39 -18.14
N ASP A 45 9.32 7.38 -17.56
CA ASP A 45 8.79 7.27 -16.21
C ASP A 45 7.90 6.00 -16.11
N GLY A 46 8.25 5.12 -15.18
CA GLY A 46 7.52 3.86 -14.95
C GLY A 46 8.22 2.58 -15.39
N LEU A 47 9.32 2.64 -16.13
CA LEU A 47 10.13 1.46 -16.42
C LEU A 47 11.05 1.10 -15.25
N ALA A 48 11.24 -0.20 -15.04
CA ALA A 48 12.17 -0.68 -14.02
C ALA A 48 13.60 -0.27 -14.35
N HIS A 49 14.25 0.46 -13.46
CA HIS A 49 15.67 0.85 -13.59
C HIS A 49 16.62 -0.33 -13.36
N ILE A 50 16.13 -1.43 -12.83
CA ILE A 50 16.88 -2.64 -12.52
C ILE A 50 16.21 -3.80 -13.24
N ALA A 51 17.01 -4.64 -13.90
CA ALA A 51 16.50 -5.85 -14.57
C ALA A 51 15.74 -6.72 -13.54
N PRO A 52 14.51 -7.16 -13.86
CA PRO A 52 13.71 -7.97 -12.96
C PRO A 52 14.38 -9.32 -12.71
N ARG A 53 14.46 -9.71 -11.43
CA ARG A 53 15.03 -11.00 -11.00
C ARG A 53 14.04 -11.88 -10.27
N ALA A 54 12.94 -11.27 -9.76
CA ALA A 54 11.93 -11.98 -9.02
C ALA A 54 11.14 -12.91 -9.92
N LYS A 55 10.98 -14.16 -9.51
CA LYS A 55 10.14 -15.17 -10.16
C LYS A 55 8.80 -15.36 -9.46
N SER A 56 8.69 -14.91 -8.23
CA SER A 56 7.50 -15.02 -7.39
C SER A 56 7.39 -13.80 -6.50
N VAL A 57 6.16 -13.42 -6.18
CA VAL A 57 5.85 -12.33 -5.24
C VAL A 57 5.04 -12.91 -4.10
N ILE A 58 5.44 -12.64 -2.87
CA ILE A 58 4.68 -12.95 -1.67
C ILE A 58 4.24 -11.63 -1.04
N TRP A 59 2.95 -11.45 -0.96
CA TRP A 59 2.34 -10.27 -0.35
C TRP A 59 1.90 -10.61 1.08
N LEU A 60 2.65 -10.17 2.08
CA LEU A 60 2.33 -10.36 3.50
C LEU A 60 1.54 -9.15 4.00
N PHE A 61 0.24 -9.29 4.01
CA PHE A 61 -0.65 -8.20 4.42
C PHE A 61 -1.17 -8.42 5.84
N MET A 62 -0.98 -7.41 6.69
CA MET A 62 -1.49 -7.43 8.07
C MET A 62 -2.87 -6.80 8.10
N VAL A 63 -3.89 -7.64 8.19
CA VAL A 63 -5.30 -7.23 8.27
C VAL A 63 -5.53 -6.37 9.51
N GLY A 64 -6.31 -5.30 9.36
CA GLY A 64 -6.65 -4.38 10.43
C GLY A 64 -5.62 -3.26 10.64
N GLY A 65 -4.49 -3.32 9.97
CA GLY A 65 -3.43 -2.31 10.03
C GLY A 65 -2.62 -2.38 11.33
N ALA A 66 -1.35 -2.76 11.21
CA ALA A 66 -0.42 -2.64 12.32
C ALA A 66 -0.06 -1.17 12.56
N SER A 67 0.09 -0.79 13.83
CA SER A 67 0.63 0.52 14.17
C SER A 67 2.05 0.67 13.63
N HIS A 68 2.27 1.58 12.70
CA HIS A 68 3.63 1.84 12.18
C HIS A 68 4.57 2.32 13.28
N MET A 69 4.04 3.06 14.26
CA MET A 69 4.79 3.54 15.44
C MET A 69 5.21 2.42 16.39
N GLU A 70 4.52 1.28 16.34
CA GLU A 70 4.82 0.12 17.17
C GLU A 70 5.55 -0.99 16.39
N THR A 71 5.99 -0.70 15.17
CA THR A 71 6.70 -1.65 14.30
C THR A 71 8.08 -1.15 13.85
N PHE A 72 8.14 -0.26 12.86
CA PHE A 72 9.39 0.17 12.22
C PHE A 72 9.65 1.68 12.30
N ASP A 73 8.71 2.46 12.82
CA ASP A 73 8.79 3.92 12.82
C ASP A 73 8.52 4.52 14.20
N PRO A 74 9.39 4.25 15.19
CA PRO A 74 9.21 4.75 16.54
C PRO A 74 9.23 6.28 16.55
N LYS A 75 8.34 6.85 17.35
CA LYS A 75 8.27 8.30 17.57
C LYS A 75 8.64 8.61 19.02
N PRO A 76 9.91 8.91 19.32
CA PRO A 76 10.35 9.19 20.70
C PRO A 76 9.59 10.33 21.37
N ALA A 77 9.00 11.22 20.59
CA ALA A 77 8.14 12.29 21.07
C ALA A 77 6.91 11.75 21.84
N LEU A 78 6.41 10.57 21.52
CA LEU A 78 5.31 9.94 22.24
C LEU A 78 5.67 9.69 23.71
N ASN A 79 6.87 9.19 23.97
CA ASN A 79 7.35 8.99 25.34
C ASN A 79 7.59 10.33 26.05
N LYS A 80 8.16 11.31 25.34
CA LYS A 80 8.46 12.63 25.89
C LYS A 80 7.20 13.37 26.36
N TYR A 81 6.11 13.25 25.59
CA TYR A 81 4.86 13.96 25.86
C TYR A 81 3.77 13.05 26.44
N ALA A 82 4.11 11.87 26.91
CA ALA A 82 3.16 10.92 27.49
C ALA A 82 2.31 11.56 28.58
N GLY A 83 1.00 11.36 28.50
CA GLY A 83 0.03 11.93 29.45
C GLY A 83 -0.29 13.42 29.25
N VAL A 84 0.40 14.11 28.36
CA VAL A 84 0.12 15.51 28.00
C VAL A 84 -0.95 15.54 26.91
N SER A 85 -1.87 16.50 26.97
CA SER A 85 -2.81 16.72 25.87
C SER A 85 -2.08 17.25 24.64
N ILE A 86 -2.46 16.78 23.44
CA ILE A 86 -1.74 17.09 22.19
C ILE A 86 -1.75 18.58 21.86
N ASP A 87 -2.82 19.29 22.25
CA ASP A 87 -2.93 20.76 22.09
C ASP A 87 -1.87 21.54 22.88
N LYS A 88 -1.27 20.90 23.90
CA LYS A 88 -0.18 21.45 24.73
C LYS A 88 1.20 20.99 24.28
N THR A 89 1.29 20.34 23.15
CA THR A 89 2.55 19.89 22.56
C THR A 89 2.90 20.72 21.33
N PRO A 90 4.17 20.71 20.86
CA PRO A 90 4.55 21.37 19.61
C PRO A 90 3.88 20.76 18.35
N PHE A 91 3.13 19.67 18.50
CA PHE A 91 2.47 18.93 17.42
C PHE A 91 0.97 19.23 17.32
N SER A 92 0.46 20.22 18.04
CA SER A 92 -0.97 20.59 18.03
C SER A 92 -1.51 20.87 16.63
N GLU A 93 -0.70 21.48 15.77
CA GLU A 93 -1.11 21.84 14.40
C GLU A 93 -1.21 20.63 13.45
N THR A 94 -0.64 19.47 13.82
CA THR A 94 -0.76 18.27 12.97
C THR A 94 -2.19 17.78 12.86
N LEU A 95 -3.04 18.04 13.86
CA LEU A 95 -4.46 17.71 13.84
C LEU A 95 -5.29 18.61 12.91
N LYS A 96 -4.71 19.74 12.48
CA LYS A 96 -5.36 20.74 11.62
C LYS A 96 -4.68 20.81 10.26
N ASN A 97 -4.01 19.75 9.84
CA ASN A 97 -3.29 19.73 8.57
C ASN A 97 -4.29 19.80 7.41
N PRO A 98 -4.32 20.91 6.63
CA PRO A 98 -5.26 21.04 5.52
C PRO A 98 -5.14 19.93 4.48
N PHE A 99 -3.93 19.39 4.29
CA PHE A 99 -3.71 18.25 3.39
C PHE A 99 -4.51 17.02 3.81
N VAL A 100 -4.63 16.75 5.11
CA VAL A 100 -5.42 15.63 5.62
C VAL A 100 -6.90 15.89 5.34
N ASP A 101 -7.39 17.09 5.63
CA ASP A 101 -8.80 17.45 5.44
C ASP A 101 -9.20 17.40 3.95
N GLU A 102 -8.30 17.78 3.05
CA GLU A 102 -8.54 17.80 1.61
C GLU A 102 -8.40 16.44 0.94
N ASN A 103 -7.54 15.57 1.43
CA ASN A 103 -7.15 14.34 0.74
C ASN A 103 -7.64 13.05 1.41
N VAL A 104 -7.94 13.07 2.70
CA VAL A 104 -8.46 11.88 3.39
C VAL A 104 -9.96 11.79 3.15
N ARG A 105 -10.39 10.67 2.55
CA ARG A 105 -11.78 10.35 2.26
C ARG A 105 -12.31 9.39 3.32
N ILE A 106 -13.34 9.80 4.04
CA ILE A 106 -13.93 9.00 5.12
C ILE A 106 -15.04 8.14 4.52
N VAL A 107 -14.86 6.82 4.58
CA VAL A 107 -15.87 5.85 4.11
C VAL A 107 -16.96 5.67 5.15
N VAL A 108 -16.58 5.62 6.42
CA VAL A 108 -17.51 5.51 7.57
C VAL A 108 -17.31 6.71 8.48
N PRO A 109 -18.33 7.56 8.64
CA PRO A 109 -18.16 8.90 9.22
C PRO A 109 -17.89 8.94 10.72
N ASP A 110 -17.98 7.86 11.46
CA ASP A 110 -17.93 7.95 12.93
C ASP A 110 -17.03 6.93 13.61
N ASP A 111 -17.56 6.10 14.43
CA ASP A 111 -16.86 5.25 15.41
C ASP A 111 -15.73 4.37 14.87
N ALA A 112 -15.66 4.13 13.57
CA ALA A 112 -14.62 3.33 12.96
C ALA A 112 -13.22 3.95 13.08
N ASN A 113 -13.14 5.26 13.30
CA ASN A 113 -11.88 5.97 13.53
C ASN A 113 -11.45 5.93 15.00
N GLY A 114 -12.24 5.32 15.86
CA GLY A 114 -12.01 5.26 17.28
C GLY A 114 -12.12 6.64 17.97
N HIS A 115 -12.02 6.63 19.27
CA HIS A 115 -11.96 7.87 20.04
C HIS A 115 -10.57 8.49 19.93
N ILE A 116 -10.51 9.77 19.58
CA ILE A 116 -9.28 10.54 19.75
C ILE A 116 -9.03 10.67 21.25
N TRP A 117 -8.00 10.01 21.72
CA TRP A 117 -7.59 10.16 23.10
C TRP A 117 -7.05 11.57 23.33
N PRO A 118 -7.52 12.27 24.36
CA PRO A 118 -7.11 13.65 24.59
C PRO A 118 -5.65 13.79 25.03
N LYS A 119 -5.00 12.70 25.37
CA LYS A 119 -3.63 12.67 25.86
C LYS A 119 -2.76 11.78 24.99
N VAL A 120 -1.52 12.20 24.81
CA VAL A 120 -0.51 11.40 24.10
C VAL A 120 -0.21 10.12 24.88
N TYR A 121 -0.24 8.99 24.19
CA TYR A 121 0.18 7.70 24.71
C TYR A 121 1.67 7.49 24.47
N PRO A 122 2.41 6.91 25.43
CA PRO A 122 3.78 6.49 25.18
C PRO A 122 3.81 5.30 24.23
N LEU A 123 4.96 5.04 23.63
CA LEU A 123 5.20 3.78 22.93
C LEU A 123 5.00 2.62 23.90
N GLN A 124 4.26 1.59 23.45
CA GLN A 124 3.88 0.44 24.27
C GLN A 124 4.91 -0.69 24.22
N VAL A 125 5.86 -0.59 23.31
CA VAL A 125 6.86 -1.63 23.03
C VAL A 125 8.25 -1.02 22.98
N GLY A 126 9.26 -1.84 23.32
CA GLY A 126 10.65 -1.45 23.20
C GLY A 126 11.14 -1.48 21.75
N TYR A 127 12.17 -0.71 21.49
CA TYR A 127 12.84 -0.61 20.20
C TYR A 127 14.34 -0.78 20.38
N ARG A 128 14.95 -1.41 19.39
CA ARG A 128 16.41 -1.48 19.33
C ARG A 128 16.90 -1.38 17.89
N LYS A 129 18.08 -0.84 17.71
CA LYS A 129 18.78 -0.87 16.44
C LYS A 129 19.17 -2.30 16.11
N ARG A 130 18.93 -2.69 14.87
CA ARG A 130 19.18 -4.04 14.34
C ARG A 130 20.05 -3.96 13.09
N GLY A 131 20.77 -5.04 12.84
CA GLY A 131 21.61 -5.19 11.66
C GLY A 131 22.76 -4.17 11.58
N GLU A 132 23.47 -4.18 10.47
CA GLU A 132 24.52 -3.21 10.14
C GLU A 132 23.91 -1.85 9.75
N SER A 133 22.71 -1.86 9.15
CA SER A 133 21.96 -0.66 8.78
C SER A 133 21.54 0.18 10.00
N GLY A 134 21.48 -0.43 11.19
CA GLY A 134 21.08 0.25 12.42
C GLY A 134 19.63 0.73 12.42
N ILE A 135 18.77 0.15 11.60
CA ILE A 135 17.33 0.45 11.58
C ILE A 135 16.69 0.05 12.91
N GLU A 136 15.91 0.95 13.48
CA GLU A 136 15.15 0.66 14.70
C GLU A 136 13.96 -0.22 14.37
N VAL A 137 13.88 -1.37 15.05
CA VAL A 137 12.81 -2.35 14.93
C VAL A 137 12.23 -2.63 16.31
N SER A 138 10.92 -2.71 16.40
CA SER A 138 10.22 -3.04 17.63
C SER A 138 10.55 -4.45 18.11
N ASP A 139 10.48 -4.65 19.42
CA ASP A 139 10.73 -5.96 20.03
C ASP A 139 9.65 -7.00 19.73
N TRP A 140 8.52 -6.59 19.13
CA TRP A 140 7.50 -7.51 18.61
C TRP A 140 7.95 -8.26 17.35
N TRP A 141 8.99 -7.78 16.66
CA TRP A 141 9.49 -8.35 15.42
C TRP A 141 10.92 -8.91 15.54
N PRO A 142 11.15 -9.88 16.47
CA PRO A 142 12.51 -10.38 16.70
C PRO A 142 13.13 -11.00 15.45
N HIS A 143 12.39 -11.85 14.74
CA HIS A 143 12.90 -12.56 13.55
C HIS A 143 13.05 -11.63 12.35
N LEU A 144 12.11 -10.69 12.16
CA LEU A 144 12.22 -9.71 11.09
C LEU A 144 13.42 -8.78 11.34
N GLY A 145 13.68 -8.47 12.61
CA GLY A 145 14.84 -7.69 13.02
C GLY A 145 16.18 -8.39 12.74
N GLU A 146 16.21 -9.73 12.63
CA GLU A 146 17.40 -10.48 12.23
C GLU A 146 17.69 -10.37 10.73
N CYS A 147 16.66 -10.08 9.92
CA CYS A 147 16.75 -9.94 8.47
C CYS A 147 16.68 -8.46 8.02
N ILE A 148 16.86 -7.51 8.92
CA ILE A 148 16.56 -6.09 8.64
C ILE A 148 17.44 -5.51 7.54
N ASP A 149 18.64 -6.01 7.37
CA ASP A 149 19.57 -5.54 6.34
C ASP A 149 19.20 -6.00 4.92
N ASP A 150 18.33 -7.02 4.83
CA ASP A 150 17.74 -7.50 3.58
C ASP A 150 16.44 -6.75 3.22
N LEU A 151 15.97 -5.84 4.08
CA LEU A 151 14.68 -5.16 3.92
C LEU A 151 14.84 -3.69 3.53
N ALA A 152 14.00 -3.26 2.59
CA ALA A 152 13.80 -1.84 2.30
C ALA A 152 12.61 -1.32 3.13
N VAL A 153 12.89 -0.55 4.17
CA VAL A 153 11.87 0.03 5.05
C VAL A 153 11.45 1.41 4.56
N VAL A 154 10.21 1.53 4.09
CA VAL A 154 9.65 2.79 3.60
C VAL A 154 8.71 3.38 4.64
N ARG A 155 9.17 4.41 5.37
CA ARG A 155 8.42 5.08 6.44
C ARG A 155 7.54 6.24 5.97
N SER A 156 7.67 6.65 4.72
CA SER A 156 6.98 7.81 4.13
C SER A 156 5.70 7.43 3.37
N MET A 157 5.22 6.22 3.54
CA MET A 157 3.96 5.79 2.92
C MET A 157 2.78 6.48 3.59
N TRP A 158 1.79 6.85 2.80
CA TRP A 158 0.54 7.45 3.26
C TRP A 158 -0.63 6.96 2.41
N THR A 159 -1.83 7.11 2.92
CA THR A 159 -3.07 6.72 2.23
C THR A 159 -4.13 7.79 2.41
N THR A 160 -5.14 7.78 1.55
CA THR A 160 -6.27 8.72 1.57
C THR A 160 -7.48 8.21 2.33
N ASP A 161 -7.41 6.99 2.86
CA ASP A 161 -8.47 6.39 3.67
C ASP A 161 -7.95 6.14 5.10
N ASN A 162 -8.76 6.45 6.07
CA ASN A 162 -8.43 6.32 7.50
C ASN A 162 -9.15 5.15 8.18
N ASN A 163 -9.81 4.28 7.41
CA ASN A 163 -10.63 3.17 7.89
C ASN A 163 -10.19 1.84 7.29
N HIS A 164 -10.88 0.76 7.66
CA HIS A 164 -10.68 -0.58 7.10
C HIS A 164 -10.84 -0.65 5.58
N GLY A 165 -11.62 0.23 4.97
CA GLY A 165 -11.68 0.41 3.52
C GLY A 165 -10.33 0.70 2.86
N ALA A 166 -9.37 1.26 3.61
CA ALA A 166 -7.99 1.44 3.18
C ALA A 166 -7.30 0.13 2.80
N GLN A 167 -7.73 -1.02 3.33
CA GLN A 167 -7.21 -2.32 2.94
C GLN A 167 -7.44 -2.59 1.45
N LEU A 168 -8.62 -2.25 0.95
CA LEU A 168 -8.91 -2.36 -0.48
C LEU A 168 -7.97 -1.46 -1.30
N GLN A 169 -7.67 -0.27 -0.81
CA GLN A 169 -6.72 0.63 -1.47
C GLN A 169 -5.30 0.05 -1.52
N PHE A 170 -4.86 -0.66 -0.49
CA PHE A 170 -3.57 -1.37 -0.51
C PHE A 170 -3.52 -2.48 -1.56
N HIS A 171 -4.64 -3.19 -1.76
CA HIS A 171 -4.70 -4.30 -2.72
C HIS A 171 -4.92 -3.83 -4.16
N THR A 172 -5.62 -2.72 -4.38
CA THR A 172 -6.04 -2.26 -5.71
C THR A 172 -5.33 -1.00 -6.18
N GLY A 173 -4.71 -0.24 -5.29
CA GLY A 173 -4.19 1.09 -5.56
C GLY A 173 -5.27 2.17 -5.72
N ARG A 174 -6.55 1.83 -5.46
CA ARG A 174 -7.69 2.74 -5.62
C ARG A 174 -8.53 2.79 -4.34
N HIS A 175 -9.07 3.98 -4.09
CA HIS A 175 -9.98 4.16 -2.95
C HIS A 175 -11.28 3.36 -3.16
N SER A 176 -11.83 2.78 -2.10
CA SER A 176 -13.04 1.95 -2.14
C SER A 176 -14.25 2.66 -2.73
N LEU A 177 -14.36 3.98 -2.59
CA LEU A 177 -15.45 4.79 -3.16
C LEU A 177 -15.29 5.04 -4.67
N ASP A 178 -14.17 4.71 -5.28
CA ASP A 178 -13.95 4.90 -6.72
C ASP A 178 -14.51 3.75 -7.56
N GLY A 179 -14.91 2.66 -6.92
CA GLY A 179 -15.48 1.47 -7.57
C GLY A 179 -14.66 0.21 -7.33
N PHE A 180 -14.90 -0.80 -8.18
CA PHE A 180 -14.24 -2.10 -8.09
C PHE A 180 -13.12 -2.20 -9.10
N PHE A 181 -11.92 -2.46 -8.60
CA PHE A 181 -10.70 -2.54 -9.40
C PHE A 181 -9.98 -3.87 -9.16
N PRO A 182 -9.23 -4.38 -10.16
CA PRO A 182 -8.42 -5.56 -9.98
C PRO A 182 -7.35 -5.36 -8.91
N THR A 183 -7.09 -6.41 -8.18
CA THR A 183 -6.03 -6.41 -7.16
C THR A 183 -4.65 -6.56 -7.78
N VAL A 184 -3.62 -6.24 -7.01
CA VAL A 184 -2.22 -6.38 -7.45
C VAL A 184 -1.91 -7.80 -7.92
N GLY A 185 -2.41 -8.83 -7.23
CA GLY A 185 -2.21 -10.22 -7.65
C GLY A 185 -2.89 -10.54 -8.98
N SER A 186 -4.09 -10.03 -9.20
CA SER A 186 -4.82 -10.18 -10.46
C SER A 186 -4.09 -9.50 -11.62
N TRP A 187 -3.53 -8.30 -11.40
CA TRP A 187 -2.72 -7.61 -12.40
C TRP A 187 -1.44 -8.37 -12.73
N ILE A 188 -0.76 -8.92 -11.72
CA ILE A 188 0.44 -9.74 -11.94
C ILE A 188 0.08 -10.99 -12.76
N HIS A 189 -1.00 -11.67 -12.41
CA HIS A 189 -1.48 -12.84 -13.17
C HIS A 189 -1.83 -12.46 -14.60
N TYR A 190 -2.62 -11.42 -14.81
CA TYR A 190 -3.02 -10.96 -16.14
C TYR A 190 -1.83 -10.55 -17.00
N GLY A 191 -0.87 -9.80 -16.43
CA GLY A 191 0.24 -9.20 -17.16
C GLY A 191 1.41 -10.13 -17.41
N LEU A 192 1.72 -11.03 -16.48
CA LEU A 192 2.91 -11.88 -16.54
C LEU A 192 2.60 -13.35 -16.84
N GLY A 193 1.32 -13.74 -16.77
CA GLY A 193 0.92 -15.13 -16.96
C GLY A 193 1.51 -16.06 -15.91
N SER A 194 1.64 -17.33 -16.22
CA SER A 194 2.16 -18.38 -15.33
C SER A 194 3.41 -19.03 -15.86
N LEU A 195 4.26 -19.40 -14.90
CA LEU A 195 5.36 -20.33 -15.15
C LEU A 195 4.93 -21.81 -15.00
N ASN A 196 3.67 -22.06 -14.61
CA ASN A 196 3.15 -23.39 -14.32
C ASN A 196 1.68 -23.48 -14.75
N ASP A 197 1.37 -24.50 -15.55
CA ASP A 197 0.02 -24.72 -16.10
C ASP A 197 -0.89 -25.54 -15.15
N ASN A 198 -0.34 -26.07 -14.08
CA ASN A 198 -1.05 -27.02 -13.18
C ASN A 198 -1.37 -26.43 -11.79
N LEU A 199 -0.96 -25.19 -11.52
CA LEU A 199 -1.21 -24.55 -10.24
C LEU A 199 -1.84 -23.17 -10.46
N PRO A 200 -2.74 -22.74 -9.57
CA PRO A 200 -3.21 -21.38 -9.55
C PRO A 200 -2.02 -20.41 -9.41
N GLN A 201 -2.10 -19.30 -10.13
CA GLN A 201 -1.01 -18.33 -10.20
C GLN A 201 -1.13 -17.25 -9.13
N PHE A 202 -2.34 -16.96 -8.74
CA PHE A 202 -2.65 -16.04 -7.66
C PHE A 202 -3.35 -16.82 -6.53
N ILE A 203 -2.60 -17.11 -5.48
CA ILE A 203 -3.09 -17.85 -4.31
C ILE A 203 -3.24 -16.90 -3.15
N VAL A 204 -4.40 -16.93 -2.52
CA VAL A 204 -4.71 -16.18 -1.29
C VAL A 204 -4.76 -17.16 -0.13
N MET A 205 -3.92 -16.94 0.87
CA MET A 205 -3.88 -17.79 2.05
C MET A 205 -4.35 -17.00 3.27
N GLY A 206 -5.25 -17.59 4.02
CA GLY A 206 -5.77 -17.02 5.27
C GLY A 206 -7.29 -16.95 5.29
N THR A 207 -7.83 -16.31 6.32
CA THR A 207 -9.25 -16.07 6.44
C THR A 207 -9.65 -14.92 5.52
N PRO A 208 -10.76 -15.04 4.76
CA PRO A 208 -11.28 -13.94 3.96
C PRO A 208 -11.46 -12.69 4.80
N ILE A 209 -11.06 -11.55 4.24
CA ILE A 209 -11.29 -10.25 4.87
C ILE A 209 -12.80 -10.02 4.96
N ALA A 210 -13.27 -9.49 6.08
CA ALA A 210 -14.69 -9.17 6.27
C ALA A 210 -15.18 -8.15 5.23
N ASP A 211 -16.46 -8.18 4.92
CA ASP A 211 -17.07 -7.32 3.89
C ASP A 211 -16.85 -5.83 4.15
N CYS A 212 -16.78 -5.41 5.40
CA CYS A 212 -16.44 -4.03 5.78
C CYS A 212 -15.06 -3.59 5.30
N CYS A 213 -14.19 -4.53 5.00
CA CYS A 213 -12.77 -4.31 4.71
C CYS A 213 -12.42 -4.70 3.26
N GLY A 214 -13.41 -4.85 2.41
CA GLY A 214 -13.26 -5.21 1.01
C GLY A 214 -13.70 -6.62 0.64
N GLY A 215 -13.86 -7.52 1.62
CA GLY A 215 -14.35 -8.88 1.38
C GLY A 215 -13.60 -9.59 0.26
N GLN A 216 -14.35 -10.24 -0.62
CA GLN A 216 -13.79 -10.87 -1.82
C GLN A 216 -13.19 -9.87 -2.82
N GLY A 217 -13.59 -8.60 -2.78
CA GLY A 217 -13.00 -7.55 -3.60
C GLY A 217 -11.50 -7.36 -3.37
N ALA A 218 -11.00 -7.74 -2.19
CA ALA A 218 -9.57 -7.67 -1.87
C ALA A 218 -8.70 -8.71 -2.61
N HIS A 219 -9.31 -9.68 -3.31
CA HIS A 219 -8.61 -10.72 -4.10
C HIS A 219 -9.17 -10.83 -5.52
N GLY A 220 -10.12 -9.96 -5.89
CA GLY A 220 -10.85 -10.03 -7.13
C GLY A 220 -10.09 -9.45 -8.32
N ALA A 221 -10.33 -10.05 -9.48
CA ALA A 221 -9.84 -9.56 -10.76
C ALA A 221 -10.76 -8.52 -11.40
N ASN A 222 -12.00 -8.42 -10.91
CA ASN A 222 -13.01 -7.51 -11.42
C ASN A 222 -13.14 -7.54 -12.95
N TYR A 223 -12.84 -6.44 -13.64
CA TYR A 223 -12.99 -6.35 -15.10
C TYR A 223 -11.90 -7.09 -15.90
N LEU A 224 -10.90 -7.69 -15.26
CA LEU A 224 -9.91 -8.52 -15.97
C LEU A 224 -10.42 -9.93 -16.25
N GLY A 225 -11.50 -10.36 -15.60
CA GLY A 225 -12.09 -11.68 -15.76
C GLY A 225 -11.82 -12.62 -14.57
N PRO A 226 -12.76 -13.58 -14.34
CA PRO A 226 -12.71 -14.45 -13.19
C PRO A 226 -11.52 -15.39 -13.14
N GLU A 227 -10.90 -15.69 -14.28
CA GLU A 227 -9.69 -16.51 -14.40
C GLU A 227 -8.47 -15.89 -13.70
N HIS A 228 -8.51 -14.58 -13.44
CA HIS A 228 -7.45 -13.85 -12.76
C HIS A 228 -7.75 -13.58 -11.28
N ASN A 229 -8.83 -14.15 -10.75
CA ASN A 229 -9.12 -14.06 -9.32
C ASN A 229 -8.08 -14.82 -8.49
N GLY A 230 -7.87 -14.34 -7.26
CA GLY A 230 -7.18 -15.11 -6.24
C GLY A 230 -8.02 -16.29 -5.76
N VAL A 231 -7.40 -17.42 -5.55
CA VAL A 231 -7.99 -18.68 -5.05
C VAL A 231 -7.32 -19.14 -3.78
#